data_07506a79ee162e03ff7b11e9638d0cfa
#
_entry.id   07506a79ee162e03ff7b11e9638d0cfa
#
_cell.length_a   1.000
_cell.length_b   1.000
_cell.length_c   1.000
_cell.angle_alpha   90.00
_cell.angle_beta   90.00
_cell.angle_gamma   90.00
#
_symmetry.space_group_name_H-M   'P 1'
#
loop_
_entity.id
_entity.type
_entity.pdbx_description
1 polymer ?
#
loop_
_entity_poly.entity_id
_entity_poly.type
_entity_poly.pdbx_seq_one_letter_code
_entity_poly.pdbx_strand_id
1 'polypeptide(L)'
;MEADLKRKIKRLIEDRGGFWSAVKGGEYSKPGDPDIIACYRGYFIAIEGKSADGSPSEEQEDCREWVVDAGGIHIYAYNLDVVRSTLDLIDACEDGGGDDGSGRRSPLRHHEGP
;
A
#
# COMPACT_ATOMS: atom_id res chain seq x y z
N MET A 1 13.06 -7.01 2.10
CA MET A 1 12.10 -7.30 3.17
C MET A 1 12.31 -8.72 3.63
N GLU A 2 12.23 -8.95 4.92
CA GLU A 2 12.41 -10.26 5.46
C GLU A 2 11.32 -11.19 4.95
N ALA A 3 11.69 -12.41 4.61
CA ALA A 3 10.77 -13.32 3.92
C ALA A 3 9.52 -13.65 4.71
N ASP A 4 9.66 -13.81 6.01
CA ASP A 4 8.52 -14.18 6.83
C ASP A 4 7.52 -13.02 6.92
N LEU A 5 8.00 -11.82 7.07
CA LEU A 5 7.16 -10.65 7.12
C LEU A 5 6.45 -10.46 5.78
N LYS A 6 7.17 -10.66 4.68
CA LYS A 6 6.60 -10.51 3.37
C LYS A 6 5.45 -11.50 3.17
N ARG A 7 5.64 -12.75 3.62
CA ARG A 7 4.60 -13.74 3.49
C ARG A 7 3.38 -13.37 4.32
N LYS A 8 3.59 -12.85 5.52
CA LYS A 8 2.49 -12.47 6.38
C LYS A 8 1.71 -11.27 5.85
N ILE A 9 2.41 -10.35 5.23
CA ILE A 9 1.75 -9.18 4.63
C ILE A 9 0.87 -9.63 3.48
N LYS A 10 1.39 -10.51 2.62
CA LYS A 10 0.62 -10.99 1.49
C LYS A 10 -0.64 -11.71 1.98
N ARG A 11 -0.50 -12.53 3.00
CA ARG A 11 -1.60 -13.27 3.54
C ARG A 11 -2.65 -12.35 4.14
N LEU A 12 -2.21 -11.33 4.84
CA LEU A 12 -3.12 -10.38 5.46
C LEU A 12 -3.95 -9.68 4.39
N ILE A 13 -3.30 -9.25 3.32
CA ILE A 13 -4.01 -8.54 2.25
C ILE A 13 -5.02 -9.49 1.60
N GLU A 14 -4.62 -10.71 1.32
CA GLU A 14 -5.51 -11.68 0.70
C GLU A 14 -6.69 -12.01 1.59
N ASP A 15 -6.45 -12.19 2.88
CA ASP A 15 -7.51 -12.56 3.80
C ASP A 15 -8.56 -11.47 3.91
N ARG A 16 -8.19 -10.24 3.63
CA ARG A 16 -9.14 -9.14 3.68
C ARG A 16 -9.72 -8.79 2.31
N GLY A 17 -9.42 -9.60 1.30
CA GLY A 17 -10.00 -9.39 -0.02
C GLY A 17 -9.24 -8.43 -0.91
N GLY A 18 -8.01 -8.12 -0.56
CA GLY A 18 -7.20 -7.22 -1.38
C GLY A 18 -6.36 -7.97 -2.39
N PHE A 19 -5.68 -7.23 -3.23
CA PHE A 19 -4.80 -7.77 -4.26
C PHE A 19 -3.38 -7.32 -3.97
N TRP A 20 -2.40 -8.14 -4.23
CA TRP A 20 -1.01 -7.73 -4.09
C TRP A 20 -0.18 -8.28 -5.24
N SER A 21 0.95 -7.64 -5.46
CA SER A 21 1.95 -8.12 -6.42
C SER A 21 3.32 -7.75 -5.88
N ALA A 22 4.26 -8.67 -6.00
CA ALA A 22 5.64 -8.39 -5.58
C ALA A 22 6.35 -7.68 -6.71
N VAL A 23 7.09 -6.64 -6.40
CA VAL A 23 7.71 -5.80 -7.40
C VAL A 23 9.21 -5.95 -7.42
N LYS A 24 9.82 -5.87 -6.25
CA LYS A 24 11.26 -5.83 -6.18
C LYS A 24 11.88 -7.15 -6.60
N GLY A 25 12.97 -7.08 -7.32
CA GLY A 25 13.63 -8.30 -7.77
C GLY A 25 13.29 -8.71 -9.18
N GLY A 26 12.33 -8.06 -9.79
CA GLY A 26 11.99 -8.40 -11.17
C GLY A 26 12.96 -7.79 -12.15
N GLU A 27 12.83 -8.22 -13.39
CA GLU A 27 13.72 -7.76 -14.43
C GLU A 27 13.70 -6.28 -14.63
N TYR A 28 12.57 -5.65 -14.42
CA TYR A 28 12.45 -4.23 -14.62
C TYR A 28 12.42 -3.43 -13.32
N SER A 29 12.74 -4.08 -12.19
CA SER A 29 12.73 -3.34 -10.95
C SER A 29 13.93 -2.42 -10.90
N LYS A 30 13.82 -1.34 -10.19
CA LYS A 30 14.89 -0.38 -10.06
C LYS A 30 14.98 0.14 -8.64
N PRO A 31 16.07 0.81 -8.29
CA PRO A 31 16.23 1.31 -6.94
C PRO A 31 15.06 2.19 -6.56
N GLY A 32 14.57 2.02 -5.36
CA GLY A 32 13.43 2.79 -4.88
C GLY A 32 12.09 2.13 -5.08
N ASP A 33 12.01 1.10 -5.92
CA ASP A 33 10.74 0.42 -6.12
C ASP A 33 10.31 -0.25 -4.82
N PRO A 34 9.02 -0.27 -4.51
CA PRO A 34 8.56 -0.91 -3.29
C PRO A 34 8.69 -2.42 -3.39
N ASP A 35 8.65 -3.11 -2.27
CA ASP A 35 8.71 -4.56 -2.27
C ASP A 35 7.40 -5.17 -2.75
N ILE A 36 6.30 -4.58 -2.35
CA ILE A 36 4.97 -5.09 -2.68
C ILE A 36 4.08 -3.91 -3.04
N ILE A 37 3.23 -4.10 -4.05
CA ILE A 37 2.17 -3.15 -4.27
C ILE A 37 0.87 -3.88 -4.00
N ALA A 38 -0.13 -3.15 -3.55
CA ALA A 38 -1.41 -3.74 -3.20
C ALA A 38 -2.54 -2.81 -3.59
N CYS A 39 -3.70 -3.38 -3.76
CA CYS A 39 -4.91 -2.60 -3.95
C CYS A 39 -5.92 -3.12 -2.95
N TYR A 40 -6.47 -2.24 -2.13
CA TYR A 40 -7.42 -2.63 -1.11
C TYR A 40 -8.56 -1.63 -1.13
N ARG A 41 -9.75 -2.11 -1.43
CA ARG A 41 -10.96 -1.28 -1.50
C ARG A 41 -10.77 -0.05 -2.41
N GLY A 42 -10.00 -0.25 -3.46
CA GLY A 42 -9.78 0.80 -4.43
C GLY A 42 -8.58 1.71 -4.14
N TYR A 43 -7.89 1.47 -3.03
CA TYR A 43 -6.73 2.28 -2.68
C TYR A 43 -5.45 1.58 -3.10
N PHE A 44 -4.57 2.31 -3.77
CA PHE A 44 -3.27 1.77 -4.15
C PHE A 44 -2.33 1.94 -2.96
N ILE A 45 -1.62 0.89 -2.60
CA ILE A 45 -0.71 0.92 -1.48
C ILE A 45 0.64 0.37 -1.91
N ALA A 46 1.69 1.17 -1.77
CA ALA A 46 3.04 0.71 -2.00
C ALA A 46 3.68 0.40 -0.65
N ILE A 47 4.23 -0.79 -0.50
CA ILE A 47 4.75 -1.26 0.77
C ILE A 47 6.23 -1.55 0.65
N GLU A 48 7.03 -0.83 1.42
CA GLU A 48 8.46 -1.02 1.43
C GLU A 48 8.86 -1.56 2.79
N GLY A 49 9.46 -2.73 2.85
CA GLY A 49 9.86 -3.31 4.12
C GLY A 49 11.10 -2.67 4.66
N LYS A 50 11.17 -2.50 5.97
CA LYS A 50 12.33 -1.91 6.61
C LYS A 50 12.67 -2.67 7.86
N SER A 51 13.96 -2.80 8.15
CA SER A 51 14.37 -3.35 9.42
C SER A 51 14.22 -2.26 10.48
N ALA A 52 14.26 -2.68 11.73
CA ALA A 52 13.99 -1.77 12.84
C ALA A 52 14.86 -0.53 12.84
N ASP A 53 16.12 -0.67 12.45
CA ASP A 53 17.00 0.48 12.45
C ASP A 53 17.35 0.93 11.04
N GLY A 54 16.60 0.50 10.05
CA GLY A 54 16.85 0.92 8.68
C GLY A 54 16.25 2.27 8.38
N SER A 55 16.90 3.00 7.50
CA SER A 55 16.38 4.27 7.03
C SER A 55 16.10 4.19 5.56
N PRO A 56 15.11 4.91 5.06
CA PRO A 56 14.84 4.90 3.64
C PRO A 56 15.97 5.51 2.84
N SER A 57 16.23 4.98 1.67
CA SER A 57 17.19 5.58 0.77
C SER A 57 16.55 6.77 0.09
N GLU A 58 17.36 7.56 -0.60
CA GLU A 58 16.84 8.70 -1.31
C GLU A 58 15.86 8.24 -2.38
N GLU A 59 16.19 7.16 -3.07
CA GLU A 59 15.30 6.66 -4.11
C GLU A 59 13.97 6.17 -3.53
N GLN A 60 13.98 5.63 -2.33
CA GLN A 60 12.75 5.19 -1.70
C GLN A 60 11.91 6.39 -1.28
N GLU A 61 12.55 7.46 -0.83
CA GLU A 61 11.83 8.67 -0.47
C GLU A 61 11.21 9.31 -1.71
N ASP A 62 11.94 9.29 -2.82
CA ASP A 62 11.41 9.84 -4.06
C ASP A 62 10.19 9.04 -4.51
N CYS A 63 10.25 7.71 -4.42
CA CYS A 63 9.13 6.87 -4.79
C CYS A 63 7.93 7.19 -3.92
N ARG A 64 8.16 7.41 -2.62
CA ARG A 64 7.08 7.72 -1.72
C ARG A 64 6.41 9.01 -2.14
N GLU A 65 7.17 10.03 -2.46
CA GLU A 65 6.60 11.29 -2.89
C GLU A 65 5.77 11.14 -4.14
N TRP A 66 6.28 10.39 -5.11
CA TRP A 66 5.55 10.21 -6.36
C TRP A 66 4.22 9.46 -6.14
N VAL A 67 4.23 8.45 -5.29
CA VAL A 67 3.02 7.68 -5.00
C VAL A 67 2.00 8.57 -4.29
N VAL A 68 2.43 9.32 -3.30
CA VAL A 68 1.53 10.16 -2.53
C VAL A 68 0.97 11.29 -3.40
N ASP A 69 1.82 11.88 -4.23
CA ASP A 69 1.36 12.95 -5.11
C ASP A 69 0.34 12.43 -6.13
N ALA A 70 0.44 11.17 -6.50
CA ALA A 70 -0.50 10.58 -7.43
C ALA A 70 -1.79 10.10 -6.75
N GLY A 71 -1.88 10.25 -5.44
CA GLY A 71 -3.09 9.87 -4.72
C GLY A 71 -3.03 8.53 -4.05
N GLY A 72 -1.89 7.85 -4.09
CA GLY A 72 -1.76 6.55 -3.46
C GLY A 72 -1.25 6.63 -2.04
N ILE A 73 -1.09 5.47 -1.42
CA ILE A 73 -0.57 5.34 -0.07
C ILE A 73 0.77 4.67 -0.17
N HIS A 74 1.77 5.17 0.54
CA HIS A 74 3.07 4.54 0.59
C HIS A 74 3.43 4.33 2.05
N ILE A 75 3.82 3.12 2.43
CA ILE A 75 4.17 2.85 3.82
C ILE A 75 5.50 2.14 3.90
N TYR A 76 6.23 2.42 4.98
CA TYR A 76 7.43 1.69 5.32
C TYR A 76 7.02 0.70 6.38
N ALA A 77 7.05 -0.59 6.05
CA ALA A 77 6.56 -1.61 6.97
C ALA A 77 7.70 -2.18 7.79
N TYR A 78 7.78 -1.78 9.05
CA TYR A 78 8.76 -2.31 9.97
C TYR A 78 8.22 -3.59 10.61
N ASN A 79 6.93 -3.80 10.56
CA ASN A 79 6.29 -5.00 11.09
C ASN A 79 4.91 -5.14 10.46
N LEU A 80 4.22 -6.22 10.78
CA LEU A 80 2.92 -6.48 10.20
C LEU A 80 1.86 -5.48 10.66
N ASP A 81 2.01 -4.97 11.87
CA ASP A 81 0.99 -4.06 12.40
C ASP A 81 0.89 -2.76 11.61
N VAL A 82 1.96 -2.30 11.01
CA VAL A 82 1.91 -1.10 10.18
C VAL A 82 0.95 -1.33 9.02
N VAL A 83 1.01 -2.50 8.40
CA VAL A 83 0.14 -2.81 7.28
C VAL A 83 -1.29 -2.99 7.78
N ARG A 84 -1.47 -3.70 8.90
CA ARG A 84 -2.80 -3.93 9.44
C ARG A 84 -3.47 -2.60 9.78
N SER A 85 -2.74 -1.69 10.39
CA SER A 85 -3.29 -0.39 10.75
C SER A 85 -3.70 0.41 9.53
N THR A 86 -2.93 0.30 8.45
CA THR A 86 -3.26 0.98 7.21
C THR A 86 -4.57 0.46 6.64
N LEU A 87 -4.75 -0.87 6.62
CA LEU A 87 -5.98 -1.44 6.11
C LEU A 87 -7.16 -1.08 7.02
N ASP A 88 -6.96 -1.06 8.33
CA ASP A 88 -8.00 -0.68 9.26
C ASP A 88 -8.42 0.78 9.05
N LEU A 89 -7.47 1.64 8.75
CA LEU A 89 -7.78 3.03 8.54
C LEU A 89 -8.59 3.20 7.26
N ILE A 90 -8.23 2.47 6.21
CA ILE A 90 -8.99 2.51 4.98
C ILE A 90 -10.42 2.03 5.26
N ASP A 91 -10.58 0.97 6.04
CA ASP A 91 -11.90 0.46 6.36
C ASP A 91 -12.70 1.53 7.12
N ALA A 92 -12.08 2.22 8.05
CA ALA A 92 -12.78 3.24 8.81
C ALA A 92 -13.24 4.37 7.91
N CYS A 93 -12.43 4.74 6.95
CA CYS A 93 -12.80 5.80 6.03
C CYS A 93 -13.93 5.38 5.11
N GLU A 94 -13.88 4.13 4.65
CA GLU A 94 -14.91 3.68 3.72
C GLU A 94 -16.21 3.30 4.41
N ASP A 95 -16.14 2.74 5.59
CA ASP A 95 -17.33 2.24 6.22
C ASP A 95 -18.05 3.27 7.05
N GLY A 96 -17.34 4.25 7.58
CA GLY A 96 -18.03 5.05 8.49
C GLY A 96 -18.07 6.42 8.14
N GLY A 97 -17.04 7.00 8.42
CA GLY A 97 -17.16 8.32 8.35
C GLY A 97 -17.06 8.92 7.06
N GLY A 98 -16.55 8.22 6.20
CA GLY A 98 -16.32 8.84 4.96
C GLY A 98 -17.49 9.12 4.16
N ASP A 99 -18.55 8.58 4.49
CA ASP A 99 -19.66 8.75 3.66
C ASP A 99 -20.40 9.92 4.07
N ASP A 100 -20.17 11.00 3.49
CA ASP A 100 -20.85 12.17 3.83
C ASP A 100 -22.05 12.35 2.97
N GLY A 101 -22.47 11.38 2.35
CA GLY A 101 -23.63 11.53 1.53
C GLY A 101 -23.31 11.93 0.13
N SER A 102 -22.11 12.31 -0.11
CA SER A 102 -21.80 12.74 -1.43
C SER A 102 -21.53 11.51 -2.26
N GLY A 103 -21.24 10.48 -1.65
CA GLY A 103 -21.02 9.29 -2.41
C GLY A 103 -19.78 9.19 -3.14
N ARG A 104 -18.86 10.15 -3.01
CA ARG A 104 -17.83 10.05 -3.82
C ARG A 104 -16.72 9.41 -3.39
N ARG A 105 -16.62 8.62 -2.74
CA ARG A 105 -15.60 7.91 -2.42
C ARG A 105 -14.46 8.10 -3.23
N SER A 106 -14.03 7.29 -3.88
CA SER A 106 -12.84 7.39 -4.61
C SER A 106 -13.17 7.69 -6.01
N PRO A 107 -12.70 8.72 -6.54
CA PRO A 107 -12.94 9.02 -7.92
C PRO A 107 -12.48 7.91 -8.81
N LEU A 108 -11.45 7.18 -8.39
CA LEU A 108 -11.01 6.14 -9.20
C LEU A 108 -12.00 5.09 -9.38
N ARG A 109 -12.90 4.94 -8.46
CA ARG A 109 -13.84 3.95 -8.60
C ARG A 109 -14.71 4.23 -9.69
N HIS A 110 -14.80 5.42 -10.07
CA HIS A 110 -15.71 5.70 -11.05
C HIS A 110 -15.20 5.46 -12.35
N HIS A 111 -13.96 5.33 -12.43
CA HIS A 111 -13.48 5.18 -13.68
C HIS A 111 -13.67 3.95 -14.25
N GLU A 112 -14.18 3.16 -13.52
CA GLU A 112 -14.40 1.94 -14.01
C GLU A 112 -15.08 2.09 -15.13
N GLY A 113 -15.50 3.05 -15.28
CA GLY A 113 -16.22 3.09 -16.31
C GLY A 113 -15.42 3.27 -17.30
N PRO A 114 -14.94 3.49 -17.61
CA PRO A 114 -14.34 3.64 -18.61
C PRO A 114 -14.04 3.33 -18.89
#